data_f015aaecca8b656a1f59ad496455e11e
#
_entry.id   f015aaecca8b656a1f59ad496455e11e
#
_cell.length_a   1.000
_cell.length_b   1.000
_cell.length_c   1.000
_cell.angle_alpha   90.00
_cell.angle_beta   90.00
_cell.angle_gamma   90.00
#
_symmetry.space_group_name_H-M   'P 1'
#
loop_
_entity.id
_entity.type
_entity.pdbx_description
1 polymer ?
#
loop_
_entity_poly.entity_id
_entity_poly.type
_entity_poly.pdbx_seq_one_letter_code
_entity_poly.pdbx_strand_id
1 'polypeptide(L)'
;MTMLGAALLLASPSLPVLSVAMLDDEVTQPSPGQEARALSLVWPSDVKLVLETSPYEVVVRFDRPIKDAMLQAFAKDAGADLADLRWNDNSLVIRAASGRRIDASAQGRTLIVHFLPESQDVAAPSLTPSPATPASDTELELEIARAEADAAAGYPDRARRRLVPLAERYPDNKRIQRLLGDMEVAEGALVLGATRYREIAADDPFARQAMAEAGGNIMAAGTIRGGKVFSQVEGVLNALVPVGRNLAVGAGVRHVRSKADTVLGPTGILTDVVAHTTIADALATVQIGNTSRLELQGSAQVDEKVYGVGARLFAGAPERQARVLLAYRLPDVATPEQSTFGGHISRAGIGGTIRLTPELVLQADGGWNGYGLRGTGVRTRSIAVSGGLDYLFRRSSPSLAITYRLDAEYVNRTRLRPNGLPFIPLSDRENHSFQLVAGKSWSKWQVTGAAGWTFDRIGNTNGPTANISATGRLNDGWRLQASGGVSSISRPGISGRQLYLRVALTRYLGRF
;
A
#
# COMPACT_ATOMS: atom_id res chain seq x y z
N MET A 1 1.68 10.53 16.37
CA MET A 1 0.83 9.93 15.33
C MET A 1 1.62 9.28 14.20
N THR A 2 2.79 9.62 13.99
CA THR A 2 3.43 9.56 12.68
C THR A 2 4.44 8.45 12.48
N MET A 3 4.68 7.59 13.45
CA MET A 3 5.73 6.59 13.29
C MET A 3 5.26 5.19 12.88
N LEU A 4 4.04 4.80 13.21
CA LEU A 4 3.53 3.51 12.72
C LEU A 4 2.98 3.61 11.29
N GLY A 5 2.44 4.75 10.87
CA GLY A 5 1.99 4.95 9.50
C GLY A 5 3.12 4.99 8.46
N ALA A 6 4.25 5.61 8.79
CA ALA A 6 5.40 5.67 7.89
C ALA A 6 6.16 4.33 7.78
N ALA A 7 6.15 3.52 8.84
CA ALA A 7 6.78 2.19 8.81
C ALA A 7 5.97 1.18 7.99
N LEU A 8 4.64 1.31 7.95
CA LEU A 8 3.80 0.44 7.12
C LEU A 8 3.84 0.82 5.62
N LEU A 9 4.07 2.10 5.29
CA LEU A 9 4.23 2.53 3.90
C LEU A 9 5.56 2.10 3.26
N LEU A 10 6.55 1.76 4.07
CA LEU A 10 7.86 1.30 3.58
C LEU A 10 7.97 -0.23 3.45
N ALA A 11 6.98 -0.99 3.91
CA ALA A 11 6.99 -2.46 3.90
C ALA A 11 6.15 -3.10 2.80
N SER A 12 5.48 -2.33 1.94
CA SER A 12 4.71 -2.89 0.83
C SER A 12 5.55 -2.93 -0.44
N PRO A 13 5.87 -4.11 -0.98
CA PRO A 13 6.27 -4.22 -2.38
C PRO A 13 5.02 -3.95 -3.22
N SER A 14 5.12 -3.03 -4.17
CA SER A 14 4.07 -2.58 -5.08
C SER A 14 2.94 -1.75 -4.44
N LEU A 15 3.02 -0.45 -4.64
CA LEU A 15 1.92 0.47 -4.39
C LEU A 15 0.80 0.21 -5.40
N PRO A 16 -0.40 -0.02 -4.96
CA PRO A 16 -1.58 -0.07 -5.81
C PRO A 16 -2.19 1.30 -6.05
N VAL A 17 -2.73 1.47 -7.19
CA VAL A 17 -3.24 2.69 -7.82
C VAL A 17 -4.76 2.66 -8.06
N LEU A 18 -5.47 3.73 -8.13
CA LEU A 18 -6.92 3.89 -7.98
C LEU A 18 -7.70 4.70 -9.04
N SER A 19 -8.99 4.48 -9.35
CA SER A 19 -9.91 5.29 -10.16
C SER A 19 -11.31 5.64 -9.61
N VAL A 20 -11.76 6.91 -9.71
CA VAL A 20 -13.16 7.36 -9.52
C VAL A 20 -13.85 7.39 -10.87
N ALA A 21 -14.93 6.60 -11.04
CA ALA A 21 -15.95 6.93 -12.01
C ALA A 21 -16.85 8.00 -11.36
N MET A 22 -16.84 9.22 -11.86
CA MET A 22 -17.99 10.08 -11.70
C MET A 22 -19.10 9.46 -12.53
N LEU A 23 -20.19 9.14 -11.87
CA LEU A 23 -21.47 8.91 -12.52
C LEU A 23 -21.97 10.29 -12.98
N ASP A 24 -21.67 10.64 -14.20
CA ASP A 24 -22.51 11.53 -14.98
C ASP A 24 -23.24 10.65 -15.99
N ASP A 25 -24.48 10.36 -15.67
CA ASP A 25 -25.49 9.87 -16.61
C ASP A 25 -25.79 11.00 -17.61
N GLU A 26 -24.93 11.20 -18.56
CA GLU A 26 -25.28 11.82 -19.82
C GLU A 26 -25.24 10.73 -20.89
N VAL A 27 -26.40 10.15 -21.15
CA VAL A 27 -26.64 9.32 -22.32
C VAL A 27 -26.41 10.17 -23.57
N THR A 28 -25.15 10.26 -23.97
CA THR A 28 -24.79 10.80 -25.29
C THR A 28 -25.08 9.70 -26.29
N GLN A 29 -26.15 9.87 -27.05
CA GLN A 29 -26.43 9.04 -28.23
C GLN A 29 -25.19 9.01 -29.13
N PRO A 30 -24.74 7.82 -29.59
CA PRO A 30 -23.62 7.74 -30.52
C PRO A 30 -23.97 8.47 -31.81
N SER A 31 -23.09 9.39 -32.20
CA SER A 31 -23.19 10.06 -33.49
C SER A 31 -23.14 9.01 -34.62
N PRO A 32 -24.02 9.05 -35.61
CA PRO A 32 -23.98 8.12 -36.74
C PRO A 32 -22.75 8.42 -37.60
N GLY A 33 -21.80 7.48 -37.68
CA GLY A 33 -20.64 7.58 -38.57
C GLY A 33 -19.28 7.16 -38.01
N GLN A 34 -19.20 6.43 -36.91
CA GLN A 34 -17.93 5.90 -36.46
C GLN A 34 -17.56 4.64 -37.26
N GLU A 35 -16.62 4.80 -38.21
CA GLU A 35 -16.05 3.73 -39.03
C GLU A 35 -15.33 2.67 -38.19
N ALA A 36 -15.23 1.44 -38.73
CA ALA A 36 -14.42 0.39 -38.19
C ALA A 36 -12.94 0.84 -38.18
N ARG A 37 -12.26 0.66 -37.04
CA ARG A 37 -10.87 1.07 -36.88
C ARG A 37 -10.00 -0.14 -36.58
N ALA A 38 -8.89 -0.27 -37.32
CA ALA A 38 -7.89 -1.31 -37.12
C ALA A 38 -6.61 -0.72 -36.56
N LEU A 39 -6.07 -1.33 -35.50
CA LEU A 39 -4.78 -0.99 -34.90
C LEU A 39 -3.90 -2.24 -34.88
N SER A 40 -2.58 -2.06 -34.95
CA SER A 40 -1.64 -3.17 -34.95
C SER A 40 -0.58 -3.04 -33.85
N LEU A 41 -0.24 -4.18 -33.25
CA LEU A 41 0.92 -4.36 -32.36
C LEU A 41 1.92 -5.29 -33.04
N VAL A 42 3.15 -4.84 -33.18
CA VAL A 42 4.20 -5.57 -33.90
C VAL A 42 5.34 -5.93 -32.95
N TRP A 43 5.63 -7.22 -32.74
CA TRP A 43 6.76 -7.66 -31.95
C TRP A 43 8.09 -7.47 -32.71
N PRO A 44 9.17 -7.14 -32.00
CA PRO A 44 10.47 -6.91 -32.64
C PRO A 44 11.11 -8.18 -33.25
N SER A 45 10.63 -9.36 -32.86
CA SER A 45 11.07 -10.67 -33.35
C SER A 45 9.88 -11.61 -33.46
N ASP A 46 10.06 -12.76 -34.09
CA ASP A 46 9.04 -13.78 -34.21
C ASP A 46 8.53 -14.21 -32.83
N VAL A 47 7.22 -14.32 -32.72
CA VAL A 47 6.48 -14.58 -31.45
C VAL A 47 5.37 -15.60 -31.73
N LYS A 48 5.16 -16.50 -30.78
CA LYS A 48 3.97 -17.35 -30.79
C LYS A 48 2.86 -16.63 -30.10
N LEU A 49 1.75 -16.38 -30.81
CA LEU A 49 0.56 -15.73 -30.29
C LEU A 49 -0.57 -16.75 -30.17
N VAL A 50 -1.20 -16.82 -28.99
CA VAL A 50 -2.44 -17.54 -28.76
C VAL A 50 -3.50 -16.49 -28.46
N LEU A 51 -4.58 -16.49 -29.23
CA LEU A 51 -5.64 -15.48 -29.21
C LEU A 51 -6.97 -16.11 -28.79
N GLU A 52 -7.70 -15.42 -27.95
CA GLU A 52 -9.13 -15.63 -27.77
C GLU A 52 -9.82 -14.28 -27.95
N THR A 53 -10.81 -14.25 -28.80
CA THR A 53 -11.61 -13.06 -29.09
C THR A 53 -13.05 -13.30 -28.69
N SER A 54 -13.58 -12.42 -27.85
CA SER A 54 -15.01 -12.30 -27.56
C SER A 54 -15.50 -10.96 -28.12
N PRO A 55 -16.80 -10.72 -28.22
CA PRO A 55 -17.33 -9.47 -28.81
C PRO A 55 -16.83 -8.17 -28.15
N TYR A 56 -16.36 -8.25 -26.92
CA TYR A 56 -15.95 -7.08 -26.13
C TYR A 56 -14.54 -7.19 -25.51
N GLU A 57 -13.87 -8.35 -25.69
CA GLU A 57 -12.56 -8.58 -25.09
C GLU A 57 -11.69 -9.48 -25.95
N VAL A 58 -10.44 -9.11 -26.11
CA VAL A 58 -9.38 -9.94 -26.74
C VAL A 58 -8.35 -10.27 -25.67
N VAL A 59 -8.06 -11.56 -25.52
CA VAL A 59 -6.98 -12.06 -24.69
C VAL A 59 -5.88 -12.63 -25.58
N VAL A 60 -4.67 -12.15 -25.38
CA VAL A 60 -3.50 -12.58 -26.16
C VAL A 60 -2.46 -13.14 -25.21
N ARG A 61 -1.94 -14.33 -25.51
CA ARG A 61 -0.77 -14.87 -24.86
C ARG A 61 0.39 -14.93 -25.83
N PHE A 62 1.60 -14.62 -25.34
CA PHE A 62 2.80 -14.57 -26.17
C PHE A 62 4.02 -15.11 -25.39
N ASP A 63 4.99 -15.63 -26.11
CA ASP A 63 6.22 -16.22 -25.57
C ASP A 63 7.39 -15.22 -25.46
N ARG A 64 7.18 -13.97 -25.89
CA ARG A 64 8.19 -12.91 -25.86
C ARG A 64 7.59 -11.58 -25.44
N PRO A 65 8.19 -10.88 -24.45
CA PRO A 65 7.64 -9.64 -23.95
C PRO A 65 7.57 -8.55 -25.02
N ILE A 66 6.51 -7.74 -24.96
CA ILE A 66 6.34 -6.53 -25.75
C ILE A 66 6.79 -5.32 -24.91
N LYS A 67 7.29 -4.28 -25.58
CA LYS A 67 7.74 -3.07 -24.89
C LYS A 67 6.55 -2.25 -24.40
N ASP A 68 6.55 -1.81 -23.15
CA ASP A 68 5.51 -0.95 -22.57
C ASP A 68 5.19 0.28 -23.42
N ALA A 69 6.21 0.90 -24.02
CA ALA A 69 6.02 2.08 -24.89
C ALA A 69 5.13 1.79 -26.10
N MET A 70 5.15 0.56 -26.62
CA MET A 70 4.30 0.16 -27.75
C MET A 70 2.84 -0.04 -27.29
N LEU A 71 2.63 -0.59 -26.11
CA LEU A 71 1.31 -0.76 -25.53
C LEU A 71 0.69 0.58 -25.13
N GLN A 72 1.50 1.50 -24.62
CA GLN A 72 1.07 2.87 -24.33
C GLN A 72 0.70 3.65 -25.62
N ALA A 73 1.49 3.48 -26.68
CA ALA A 73 1.15 4.05 -28.00
C ALA A 73 -0.16 3.48 -28.54
N PHE A 74 -0.31 2.14 -28.46
CA PHE A 74 -1.54 1.46 -28.86
C PHE A 74 -2.75 1.97 -28.06
N ALA A 75 -2.65 2.12 -26.72
CA ALA A 75 -3.72 2.64 -25.89
C ALA A 75 -4.09 4.09 -26.26
N LYS A 76 -3.08 4.93 -26.54
CA LYS A 76 -3.29 6.31 -27.00
C LYS A 76 -3.98 6.35 -28.35
N ASP A 77 -3.55 5.50 -29.28
CA ASP A 77 -4.13 5.45 -30.63
C ASP A 77 -5.55 4.85 -30.58
N ALA A 78 -5.84 3.87 -29.74
CA ALA A 78 -7.18 3.34 -29.55
C ALA A 78 -8.14 4.40 -28.95
N GLY A 79 -7.67 5.26 -28.05
CA GLY A 79 -8.43 6.38 -27.52
C GLY A 79 -9.78 5.96 -26.92
N ALA A 80 -10.86 6.56 -27.41
CA ALA A 80 -12.23 6.31 -26.91
C ALA A 80 -12.80 4.92 -27.29
N ASP A 81 -12.16 4.18 -28.18
CA ASP A 81 -12.60 2.84 -28.58
C ASP A 81 -12.18 1.77 -27.54
N LEU A 82 -11.26 2.11 -26.61
CA LEU A 82 -10.67 1.24 -25.62
C LEU A 82 -11.23 1.53 -24.21
N ALA A 83 -11.86 0.53 -23.60
CA ALA A 83 -12.28 0.62 -22.19
C ALA A 83 -11.16 0.29 -21.22
N ASP A 84 -10.30 -0.72 -21.57
CA ASP A 84 -9.27 -1.21 -20.65
C ASP A 84 -8.16 -1.95 -21.42
N LEU A 85 -6.92 -1.81 -20.96
CA LEU A 85 -5.74 -2.49 -21.48
C LEU A 85 -4.88 -2.96 -20.32
N ARG A 86 -4.68 -4.28 -20.21
CA ARG A 86 -3.88 -4.89 -19.16
C ARG A 86 -2.85 -5.82 -19.76
N TRP A 87 -1.66 -5.84 -19.22
CA TRP A 87 -0.59 -6.70 -19.72
C TRP A 87 0.40 -7.09 -18.61
N ASN A 88 1.13 -8.18 -18.89
CA ASN A 88 2.34 -8.58 -18.19
C ASN A 88 3.41 -9.01 -19.23
N ASP A 89 4.44 -9.70 -18.79
CA ASP A 89 5.56 -10.12 -19.68
C ASP A 89 5.15 -11.11 -20.76
N ASN A 90 4.00 -11.79 -20.67
CA ASN A 90 3.56 -12.83 -21.57
C ASN A 90 2.05 -12.87 -21.86
N SER A 91 1.27 -11.90 -21.37
CA SER A 91 -0.17 -11.80 -21.65
C SER A 91 -0.64 -10.35 -21.80
N LEU A 92 -1.69 -10.16 -22.60
CA LEU A 92 -2.34 -8.89 -22.90
C LEU A 92 -3.84 -9.11 -22.95
N VAL A 93 -4.61 -8.26 -22.28
CA VAL A 93 -6.07 -8.21 -22.31
C VAL A 93 -6.50 -6.84 -22.81
N ILE A 94 -7.29 -6.80 -23.87
CA ILE A 94 -7.82 -5.59 -24.51
C ILE A 94 -9.34 -5.63 -24.40
N ARG A 95 -9.97 -4.60 -23.86
CA ARG A 95 -11.42 -4.47 -23.77
C ARG A 95 -11.90 -3.29 -24.59
N ALA A 96 -12.92 -3.52 -25.40
CA ALA A 96 -13.61 -2.46 -26.14
C ALA A 96 -14.43 -1.57 -25.20
N ALA A 97 -14.54 -0.28 -25.56
CA ALA A 97 -15.44 0.65 -24.89
C ALA A 97 -16.92 0.29 -25.14
N SER A 98 -17.82 0.83 -24.32
CA SER A 98 -19.26 0.67 -24.49
C SER A 98 -19.70 1.16 -25.88
N GLY A 99 -20.56 0.39 -26.57
CA GLY A 99 -20.99 0.68 -27.94
C GLY A 99 -19.96 0.26 -29.02
N ARG A 100 -18.88 -0.43 -28.63
CA ARG A 100 -17.89 -1.02 -29.53
C ARG A 100 -17.77 -2.51 -29.35
N ARG A 101 -17.55 -3.21 -30.45
CA ARG A 101 -17.11 -4.62 -30.48
C ARG A 101 -15.63 -4.67 -30.84
N ILE A 102 -14.98 -5.73 -30.46
CA ILE A 102 -13.57 -5.95 -30.75
C ILE A 102 -13.39 -7.31 -31.41
N ASP A 103 -12.53 -7.36 -32.39
CA ASP A 103 -12.04 -8.57 -33.04
C ASP A 103 -10.53 -8.48 -33.21
N ALA A 104 -9.83 -9.60 -33.26
CA ALA A 104 -8.38 -9.60 -33.46
C ALA A 104 -7.92 -10.81 -34.27
N SER A 105 -6.86 -10.59 -35.02
CA SER A 105 -6.16 -11.64 -35.77
C SER A 105 -4.64 -11.53 -35.57
N ALA A 106 -3.96 -12.66 -35.60
CA ALA A 106 -2.51 -12.73 -35.52
C ALA A 106 -1.92 -13.13 -36.88
N GLN A 107 -0.94 -12.39 -37.35
CA GLN A 107 -0.22 -12.66 -38.58
C GLN A 107 1.30 -12.59 -38.32
N GLY A 108 1.93 -13.73 -38.13
CA GLY A 108 3.35 -13.82 -37.77
C GLY A 108 3.65 -13.09 -36.46
N ARG A 109 4.39 -11.99 -36.50
CA ARG A 109 4.75 -11.15 -35.35
C ARG A 109 3.81 -9.95 -35.14
N THR A 110 2.67 -9.90 -35.83
CA THR A 110 1.74 -8.79 -35.75
C THR A 110 0.41 -9.26 -35.24
N LEU A 111 -0.11 -8.57 -34.22
CA LEU A 111 -1.48 -8.63 -33.75
C LEU A 111 -2.24 -7.46 -34.37
N ILE A 112 -3.32 -7.73 -35.08
CA ILE A 112 -4.23 -6.73 -35.63
C ILE A 112 -5.51 -6.77 -34.81
N VAL A 113 -5.92 -5.62 -34.30
CA VAL A 113 -7.10 -5.44 -33.46
C VAL A 113 -8.08 -4.52 -34.17
N HIS A 114 -9.30 -4.96 -34.38
CA HIS A 114 -10.39 -4.23 -35.01
C HIS A 114 -11.40 -3.78 -33.99
N PHE A 115 -11.64 -2.49 -33.90
CA PHE A 115 -12.75 -1.91 -33.16
C PHE A 115 -13.91 -1.62 -34.11
N LEU A 116 -15.03 -2.30 -33.88
CA LEU A 116 -16.21 -2.27 -34.73
C LEU A 116 -17.37 -1.60 -33.99
N PRO A 117 -18.24 -0.83 -34.69
CA PRO A 117 -19.47 -0.34 -34.06
C PRO A 117 -20.36 -1.51 -33.61
N GLU A 118 -21.05 -1.35 -32.50
CA GLU A 118 -22.03 -2.35 -32.04
C GLU A 118 -23.27 -2.25 -32.96
N SER A 119 -23.48 -3.26 -33.81
CA SER A 119 -24.69 -3.34 -34.64
C SER A 119 -25.88 -3.66 -33.76
N GLN A 120 -26.98 -2.91 -33.85
CA GLN A 120 -28.18 -3.08 -33.02
C GLN A 120 -28.99 -4.36 -33.27
N ASP A 121 -28.58 -5.23 -34.21
CA ASP A 121 -29.31 -6.42 -34.62
C ASP A 121 -28.60 -7.74 -34.31
N VAL A 122 -28.29 -7.99 -33.04
CA VAL A 122 -28.13 -9.38 -32.57
C VAL A 122 -28.72 -9.52 -31.17
N ALA A 123 -29.89 -10.19 -31.09
CA ALA A 123 -30.46 -10.65 -29.83
C ALA A 123 -29.39 -11.37 -29.02
N ALA A 124 -29.23 -10.96 -27.77
CA ALA A 124 -28.29 -11.59 -26.85
C ALA A 124 -28.53 -13.10 -26.85
N PRO A 125 -27.50 -13.94 -27.10
CA PRO A 125 -27.67 -15.38 -26.96
C PRO A 125 -28.04 -15.66 -25.51
N SER A 126 -29.21 -16.26 -25.30
CA SER A 126 -29.64 -16.79 -24.01
C SER A 126 -28.58 -17.77 -23.53
N LEU A 127 -27.82 -17.38 -22.52
CA LEU A 127 -26.87 -18.24 -21.83
C LEU A 127 -27.66 -19.28 -21.02
N THR A 128 -28.14 -20.31 -21.69
CA THR A 128 -28.50 -21.56 -21.04
C THR A 128 -27.16 -22.16 -20.55
N PRO A 129 -27.01 -22.48 -19.27
CA PRO A 129 -25.78 -23.11 -18.81
C PRO A 129 -25.69 -24.51 -19.45
N SER A 130 -24.83 -24.61 -20.46
CA SER A 130 -24.47 -25.91 -21.06
C SER A 130 -23.66 -26.70 -20.03
N PRO A 131 -23.87 -28.02 -19.88
CA PRO A 131 -23.08 -28.83 -18.98
C PRO A 131 -21.61 -28.73 -19.39
N ALA A 132 -20.75 -28.42 -18.42
CA ALA A 132 -19.34 -28.11 -18.60
C ALA A 132 -18.63 -29.23 -19.36
N THR A 133 -18.42 -29.03 -20.65
CA THR A 133 -17.43 -29.77 -21.44
C THR A 133 -16.04 -29.49 -20.81
N PRO A 134 -15.16 -30.49 -20.70
CA PRO A 134 -13.80 -30.21 -20.22
C PRO A 134 -13.18 -29.11 -21.07
N ALA A 135 -12.78 -28.01 -20.43
CA ALA A 135 -12.14 -26.88 -21.08
C ALA A 135 -10.94 -27.39 -21.89
N SER A 136 -10.81 -26.96 -23.12
CA SER A 136 -9.62 -27.28 -23.91
C SER A 136 -8.38 -26.69 -23.23
N ASP A 137 -7.20 -27.29 -23.40
CA ASP A 137 -5.95 -26.76 -22.84
C ASP A 137 -5.74 -25.27 -23.19
N THR A 138 -6.25 -24.83 -24.34
CA THR A 138 -6.23 -23.44 -24.79
C THR A 138 -7.10 -22.54 -23.90
N GLU A 139 -8.32 -22.98 -23.55
CA GLU A 139 -9.23 -22.20 -22.68
C GLU A 139 -8.65 -22.04 -21.26
N LEU A 140 -8.04 -23.12 -20.72
CA LEU A 140 -7.34 -23.07 -19.44
C LEU A 140 -6.19 -22.05 -19.46
N GLU A 141 -5.36 -22.10 -20.51
CA GLU A 141 -4.23 -21.18 -20.67
C GLU A 141 -4.67 -19.71 -20.76
N LEU A 142 -5.80 -19.44 -21.39
CA LEU A 142 -6.36 -18.08 -21.52
C LEU A 142 -6.98 -17.57 -20.20
N GLU A 143 -7.65 -18.43 -19.43
CA GLU A 143 -8.13 -18.03 -18.09
C GLU A 143 -6.96 -17.75 -17.14
N ILE A 144 -5.88 -18.52 -17.21
CA ILE A 144 -4.63 -18.22 -16.49
C ILE A 144 -4.06 -16.87 -16.93
N ALA A 145 -4.02 -16.60 -18.24
CA ALA A 145 -3.52 -15.31 -18.77
C ALA A 145 -4.36 -14.12 -18.30
N ARG A 146 -5.69 -14.28 -18.22
CA ARG A 146 -6.60 -13.26 -17.64
C ARG A 146 -6.28 -13.01 -16.16
N ALA A 147 -6.06 -14.05 -15.38
CA ALA A 147 -5.70 -13.90 -13.97
C ALA A 147 -4.32 -13.23 -13.80
N GLU A 148 -3.33 -13.60 -14.60
CA GLU A 148 -2.01 -12.98 -14.60
C GLU A 148 -2.10 -11.48 -14.97
N ALA A 149 -2.92 -11.12 -15.97
CA ALA A 149 -3.13 -9.73 -16.36
C ALA A 149 -3.84 -8.93 -15.26
N ASP A 150 -4.87 -9.51 -14.59
CA ASP A 150 -5.53 -8.89 -13.44
C ASP A 150 -4.53 -8.65 -12.30
N ALA A 151 -3.68 -9.62 -12.00
CA ALA A 151 -2.63 -9.51 -10.98
C ALA A 151 -1.61 -8.42 -11.32
N ALA A 152 -1.11 -8.39 -12.55
CA ALA A 152 -0.17 -7.38 -13.03
C ALA A 152 -0.75 -5.98 -13.04
N ALA A 153 -2.07 -5.85 -13.31
CA ALA A 153 -2.80 -4.60 -13.17
C ALA A 153 -3.03 -4.20 -11.70
N GLY A 154 -2.65 -5.07 -10.73
CA GLY A 154 -2.75 -4.84 -9.30
C GLY A 154 -4.14 -5.10 -8.72
N TYR A 155 -4.86 -6.07 -9.26
CA TYR A 155 -6.13 -6.56 -8.75
C TYR A 155 -6.02 -8.02 -8.27
N PRO A 156 -5.25 -8.32 -7.21
CA PRO A 156 -5.01 -9.68 -6.75
C PRO A 156 -6.30 -10.41 -6.36
N ASP A 157 -7.27 -9.76 -5.74
CA ASP A 157 -8.56 -10.36 -5.40
C ASP A 157 -9.36 -10.78 -6.67
N ARG A 158 -9.28 -9.99 -7.75
CA ARG A 158 -9.92 -10.35 -9.02
C ARG A 158 -9.23 -11.54 -9.66
N ALA A 159 -7.90 -11.55 -9.69
CA ALA A 159 -7.10 -12.67 -10.18
C ALA A 159 -7.39 -13.96 -9.37
N ARG A 160 -7.43 -13.86 -8.04
CA ARG A 160 -7.75 -14.98 -7.16
C ARG A 160 -9.14 -15.55 -7.43
N ARG A 161 -10.16 -14.72 -7.61
CA ARG A 161 -11.52 -15.19 -7.94
C ARG A 161 -11.59 -15.97 -9.26
N ARG A 162 -10.71 -15.71 -10.22
CA ARG A 162 -10.57 -16.52 -11.44
C ARG A 162 -9.83 -17.83 -11.19
N LEU A 163 -8.78 -17.78 -10.37
CA LEU A 163 -7.91 -18.93 -10.11
C LEU A 163 -8.53 -19.99 -9.20
N VAL A 164 -9.40 -19.61 -8.24
CA VAL A 164 -10.00 -20.55 -7.28
C VAL A 164 -10.79 -21.67 -7.98
N PRO A 165 -11.73 -21.39 -8.91
CA PRO A 165 -12.46 -22.45 -9.63
C PRO A 165 -11.53 -23.30 -10.51
N LEU A 166 -10.46 -22.71 -11.04
CA LEU A 166 -9.46 -23.48 -11.81
C LEU A 166 -8.66 -24.42 -10.92
N ALA A 167 -8.29 -24.00 -9.72
CA ALA A 167 -7.58 -24.83 -8.75
C ALA A 167 -8.44 -26.02 -8.25
N GLU A 168 -9.76 -25.82 -8.11
CA GLU A 168 -10.69 -26.89 -7.77
C GLU A 168 -10.80 -27.93 -8.91
N ARG A 169 -10.79 -27.46 -10.16
CA ARG A 169 -10.87 -28.31 -11.34
C ARG A 169 -9.53 -29.00 -11.69
N TYR A 170 -8.42 -28.32 -11.44
CA TYR A 170 -7.06 -28.75 -11.76
C TYR A 170 -6.14 -28.67 -10.51
N PRO A 171 -6.40 -29.48 -9.46
CA PRO A 171 -5.69 -29.36 -8.17
C PRO A 171 -4.18 -29.60 -8.28
N ASP A 172 -3.76 -30.45 -9.20
CA ASP A 172 -2.35 -30.81 -9.42
C ASP A 172 -1.59 -29.86 -10.33
N ASN A 173 -2.28 -28.83 -10.89
CA ASN A 173 -1.64 -27.87 -11.76
C ASN A 173 -0.79 -26.88 -10.93
N LYS A 174 0.53 -27.14 -10.90
CA LYS A 174 1.49 -26.36 -10.11
C LYS A 174 1.49 -24.86 -10.45
N ARG A 175 1.19 -24.50 -11.71
CA ARG A 175 1.15 -23.09 -12.13
C ARG A 175 -0.03 -22.36 -11.50
N ILE A 176 -1.23 -22.96 -11.51
CA ILE A 176 -2.40 -22.37 -10.86
C ILE A 176 -2.16 -22.26 -9.35
N GLN A 177 -1.65 -23.32 -8.72
CA GLN A 177 -1.34 -23.30 -7.28
C GLN A 177 -0.28 -22.22 -6.96
N ARG A 178 0.71 -22.04 -7.84
CA ARG A 178 1.72 -21.00 -7.69
C ARG A 178 1.10 -19.59 -7.75
N LEU A 179 0.28 -19.31 -8.76
CA LEU A 179 -0.39 -18.02 -8.92
C LEU A 179 -1.33 -17.71 -7.75
N LEU A 180 -2.05 -18.73 -7.24
CA LEU A 180 -2.86 -18.56 -6.03
C LEU A 180 -2.01 -18.15 -4.82
N GLY A 181 -0.86 -18.81 -4.63
CA GLY A 181 0.09 -18.43 -3.59
C GLY A 181 0.57 -16.98 -3.73
N ASP A 182 0.84 -16.55 -4.97
CA ASP A 182 1.23 -15.15 -5.27
C ASP A 182 0.12 -14.17 -4.89
N MET A 183 -1.15 -14.49 -5.18
CA MET A 183 -2.31 -13.66 -4.81
C MET A 183 -2.52 -13.62 -3.30
N GLU A 184 -2.41 -14.76 -2.61
CA GLU A 184 -2.53 -14.83 -1.16
C GLU A 184 -1.46 -13.97 -0.47
N VAL A 185 -0.21 -14.01 -0.94
CA VAL A 185 0.87 -13.13 -0.44
C VAL A 185 0.58 -11.66 -0.73
N ALA A 186 0.11 -11.34 -1.93
CA ALA A 186 -0.23 -9.97 -2.34
C ALA A 186 -1.40 -9.39 -1.52
N GLU A 187 -2.36 -10.23 -1.12
CA GLU A 187 -3.49 -9.86 -0.26
C GLU A 187 -3.09 -9.76 1.23
N GLY A 188 -1.90 -10.21 1.59
CA GLY A 188 -1.38 -10.18 2.96
C GLY A 188 -1.61 -11.47 3.76
N ALA A 189 -2.15 -12.53 3.15
CA ALA A 189 -2.30 -13.86 3.75
C ALA A 189 -0.99 -14.67 3.62
N LEU A 190 0.11 -14.11 4.11
CA LEU A 190 1.47 -14.59 3.91
C LEU A 190 1.68 -16.05 4.32
N VAL A 191 1.11 -16.47 5.45
CA VAL A 191 1.22 -17.86 5.95
C VAL A 191 0.52 -18.83 5.03
N LEU A 192 -0.62 -18.44 4.47
CA LEU A 192 -1.39 -19.28 3.54
C LEU A 192 -0.62 -19.46 2.22
N GLY A 193 -0.17 -18.36 1.60
CA GLY A 193 0.64 -18.41 0.39
C GLY A 193 1.94 -19.22 0.56
N ALA A 194 2.64 -19.03 1.68
CA ALA A 194 3.84 -19.81 2.00
C ALA A 194 3.56 -21.31 2.19
N THR A 195 2.39 -21.67 2.73
CA THR A 195 1.98 -23.07 2.84
C THR A 195 1.79 -23.69 1.45
N ARG A 196 1.10 -22.98 0.57
CA ARG A 196 0.90 -23.39 -0.82
C ARG A 196 2.21 -23.57 -1.58
N TYR A 197 3.17 -22.65 -1.41
CA TYR A 197 4.49 -22.79 -2.03
C TYR A 197 5.24 -24.04 -1.55
N ARG A 198 5.12 -24.40 -0.27
CA ARG A 198 5.70 -25.66 0.23
C ARG A 198 5.05 -26.89 -0.37
N GLU A 199 3.73 -26.90 -0.51
CA GLU A 199 2.98 -28.01 -1.10
C GLU A 199 3.39 -28.32 -2.55
N ILE A 200 3.67 -27.28 -3.34
CA ILE A 200 4.13 -27.45 -4.73
C ILE A 200 5.66 -27.53 -4.89
N ALA A 201 6.41 -27.47 -3.78
CA ALA A 201 7.87 -27.40 -3.74
C ALA A 201 8.45 -26.25 -4.60
N ALA A 202 7.81 -25.05 -4.51
CA ALA A 202 8.27 -23.86 -5.23
C ALA A 202 9.62 -23.39 -4.67
N ASP A 203 10.63 -23.27 -5.54
CA ASP A 203 12.03 -22.92 -5.16
C ASP A 203 12.54 -21.66 -5.88
N ASP A 204 11.68 -20.81 -6.37
CA ASP A 204 12.10 -19.51 -6.89
C ASP A 204 12.35 -18.48 -5.76
N PRO A 205 13.10 -17.40 -6.05
CA PRO A 205 13.47 -16.42 -5.03
C PRO A 205 12.30 -15.75 -4.32
N PHE A 206 11.15 -15.59 -4.98
CA PHE A 206 9.98 -14.98 -4.38
C PHE A 206 9.29 -15.94 -3.40
N ALA A 207 9.09 -17.20 -3.79
CA ALA A 207 8.53 -18.25 -2.92
C ALA A 207 9.41 -18.48 -1.69
N ARG A 208 10.73 -18.60 -1.85
CA ARG A 208 11.67 -18.73 -0.73
C ARG A 208 11.57 -17.56 0.25
N GLN A 209 11.49 -16.32 -0.27
CA GLN A 209 11.31 -15.15 0.55
C GLN A 209 9.99 -15.19 1.33
N ALA A 210 8.87 -15.48 0.66
CA ALA A 210 7.56 -15.55 1.31
C ALA A 210 7.54 -16.64 2.40
N MET A 211 8.13 -17.79 2.14
CA MET A 211 8.26 -18.87 3.12
C MET A 211 9.12 -18.46 4.32
N ALA A 212 10.22 -17.73 4.09
CA ALA A 212 11.06 -17.21 5.16
C ALA A 212 10.31 -16.19 6.03
N GLU A 213 9.62 -15.24 5.40
CA GLU A 213 8.83 -14.20 6.06
C GLU A 213 7.67 -14.80 6.87
N ALA A 214 7.01 -15.83 6.34
CA ALA A 214 5.91 -16.53 7.00
C ALA A 214 6.32 -17.28 8.28
N GLY A 215 7.60 -17.57 8.47
CA GLY A 215 8.13 -18.16 9.71
C GLY A 215 8.26 -17.16 10.87
N GLY A 216 7.96 -15.92 10.65
CA GLY A 216 8.15 -14.84 11.62
C GLY A 216 9.49 -14.14 11.44
N ASN A 217 9.73 -13.13 12.28
CA ASN A 217 10.95 -12.32 12.17
C ASN A 217 11.39 -11.72 13.50
N ILE A 218 12.68 -11.34 13.56
CA ILE A 218 13.25 -10.45 14.56
C ILE A 218 13.80 -9.24 13.81
N MET A 219 13.43 -8.04 14.23
CA MET A 219 13.86 -6.79 13.62
C MET A 219 14.53 -5.90 14.66
N ALA A 220 15.74 -5.44 14.33
CA ALA A 220 16.41 -4.35 15.04
C ALA A 220 16.43 -3.11 14.15
N ALA A 221 16.07 -1.95 14.70
CA ALA A 221 16.07 -0.69 13.97
C ALA A 221 16.59 0.47 14.81
N GLY A 222 17.27 1.40 14.15
CA GLY A 222 17.67 2.68 14.70
C GLY A 222 17.04 3.82 13.90
N THR A 223 16.55 4.85 14.57
CA THR A 223 16.00 6.04 13.94
C THR A 223 16.59 7.29 14.63
N ILE A 224 17.06 8.22 13.82
CA ILE A 224 17.44 9.55 14.26
C ILE A 224 16.50 10.52 13.55
N ARG A 225 15.91 11.44 14.27
CA ARG A 225 15.13 12.54 13.72
C ARG A 225 15.40 13.81 14.50
N GLY A 226 15.45 14.91 13.82
CA GLY A 226 15.73 16.19 14.46
C GLY A 226 15.23 17.36 13.66
N GLY A 227 14.72 18.36 14.39
CA GLY A 227 14.47 19.70 13.96
C GLY A 227 15.23 20.67 14.84
N LYS A 228 14.98 21.96 14.68
CA LYS A 228 15.69 23.02 15.41
C LYS A 228 15.46 22.94 16.93
N VAL A 229 14.24 22.62 17.37
CA VAL A 229 13.83 22.71 18.79
C VAL A 229 13.59 21.36 19.46
N PHE A 230 13.53 20.28 18.69
CA PHE A 230 13.26 18.95 19.22
C PHE A 230 13.93 17.87 18.35
N SER A 231 14.66 16.97 19.00
CA SER A 231 15.33 15.85 18.35
C SER A 231 15.14 14.56 19.13
N GLN A 232 15.18 13.42 18.43
CA GLN A 232 15.03 12.11 19.02
C GLN A 232 15.96 11.09 18.36
N VAL A 233 16.51 10.21 19.18
CA VAL A 233 17.20 8.99 18.76
C VAL A 233 16.42 7.81 19.35
N GLU A 234 16.03 6.88 18.51
CA GLU A 234 15.21 5.72 18.86
C GLU A 234 15.88 4.43 18.43
N GLY A 235 16.00 3.49 19.36
CA GLY A 235 16.38 2.10 19.11
C GLY A 235 15.17 1.19 19.32
N VAL A 236 14.94 0.24 18.40
CA VAL A 236 13.80 -0.68 18.43
C VAL A 236 14.30 -2.09 18.23
N LEU A 237 13.76 -3.02 19.03
CA LEU A 237 13.91 -4.46 18.84
C LEU A 237 12.51 -5.08 18.91
N ASN A 238 12.10 -5.75 17.85
CA ASN A 238 10.80 -6.42 17.75
C ASN A 238 10.98 -7.86 17.30
N ALA A 239 10.11 -8.74 17.80
CA ALA A 239 9.95 -10.10 17.31
C ALA A 239 8.46 -10.35 16.99
N LEU A 240 8.18 -11.06 15.91
CA LEU A 240 6.86 -11.51 15.51
C LEU A 240 6.96 -12.97 15.09
N VAL A 241 6.12 -13.83 15.66
CA VAL A 241 6.13 -15.27 15.40
C VAL A 241 4.71 -15.76 15.13
N PRO A 242 4.46 -16.48 14.03
CA PRO A 242 3.20 -17.14 13.79
C PRO A 242 3.01 -18.31 14.79
N VAL A 243 1.85 -18.36 15.42
CA VAL A 243 1.45 -19.44 16.34
C VAL A 243 0.53 -20.45 15.65
N GLY A 244 0.07 -20.12 14.45
CA GLY A 244 -0.79 -20.94 13.64
C GLY A 244 -1.05 -20.29 12.27
N ARG A 245 -2.02 -20.82 11.53
CA ARG A 245 -2.33 -20.28 10.19
C ARG A 245 -2.83 -18.84 10.22
N ASN A 246 -3.58 -18.49 11.27
CA ASN A 246 -4.31 -17.23 11.34
C ASN A 246 -3.87 -16.32 12.51
N LEU A 247 -2.94 -16.76 13.35
CA LEU A 247 -2.50 -16.01 14.53
C LEU A 247 -0.98 -15.84 14.50
N ALA A 248 -0.53 -14.59 14.64
CA ALA A 248 0.84 -14.27 14.97
C ALA A 248 0.90 -13.44 16.26
N VAL A 249 1.88 -13.70 17.09
CA VAL A 249 2.14 -12.95 18.33
C VAL A 249 3.51 -12.31 18.26
N GLY A 250 3.62 -11.15 18.86
CA GLY A 250 4.87 -10.41 18.87
C GLY A 250 5.10 -9.68 20.18
N ALA A 251 6.35 -9.36 20.40
CA ALA A 251 6.79 -8.49 21.47
C ALA A 251 7.87 -7.54 20.94
N GLY A 252 7.98 -6.39 21.56
CA GLY A 252 8.97 -5.42 21.20
C GLY A 252 9.37 -4.53 22.35
N VAL A 253 10.54 -3.93 22.22
CA VAL A 253 11.01 -2.87 23.09
C VAL A 253 11.56 -1.74 22.22
N ARG A 254 11.28 -0.51 22.62
CA ARG A 254 11.86 0.68 22.03
C ARG A 254 12.36 1.60 23.13
N HIS A 255 13.57 2.10 22.92
CA HIS A 255 14.19 3.10 23.78
C HIS A 255 14.31 4.40 23.00
N VAL A 256 13.82 5.50 23.54
CA VAL A 256 13.82 6.81 22.92
C VAL A 256 14.56 7.79 23.81
N ARG A 257 15.61 8.39 23.27
CA ARG A 257 16.25 9.58 23.86
C ARG A 257 15.76 10.80 23.13
N SER A 258 15.13 11.71 23.85
CA SER A 258 14.60 12.98 23.34
C SER A 258 15.40 14.15 23.90
N LYS A 259 15.72 15.15 23.07
CA LYS A 259 16.25 16.44 23.50
C LYS A 259 15.32 17.55 23.01
N ALA A 260 14.96 18.46 23.91
CA ALA A 260 14.10 19.61 23.62
C ALA A 260 14.68 20.89 24.23
N ASP A 261 14.71 21.96 23.44
CA ASP A 261 15.19 23.27 23.90
C ASP A 261 14.20 23.85 24.94
N THR A 262 12.91 23.56 24.79
CA THR A 262 11.87 24.10 25.68
C THR A 262 10.77 23.06 25.89
N VAL A 263 10.34 22.90 27.16
CA VAL A 263 9.26 22.02 27.59
C VAL A 263 8.37 22.74 28.60
N LEU A 264 7.06 22.65 28.42
CA LEU A 264 6.09 23.25 29.36
C LEU A 264 5.86 22.31 30.55
N GLY A 265 6.45 22.62 31.70
CA GLY A 265 6.35 21.84 32.92
C GLY A 265 5.25 22.30 33.89
N PRO A 266 5.03 21.56 35.01
CA PRO A 266 4.06 21.93 36.05
C PRO A 266 4.39 23.24 36.75
N THR A 267 5.67 23.54 36.90
CA THR A 267 6.18 24.72 37.61
C THR A 267 6.59 25.87 36.70
N GLY A 268 6.48 25.69 35.38
CA GLY A 268 6.92 26.69 34.40
C GLY A 268 7.60 26.07 33.18
N ILE A 269 8.37 26.88 32.50
CA ILE A 269 9.14 26.48 31.32
C ILE A 269 10.46 25.85 31.77
N LEU A 270 10.76 24.65 31.27
CA LEU A 270 12.04 23.96 31.40
C LEU A 270 12.83 24.15 30.11
N THR A 271 14.13 24.32 30.20
CA THR A 271 15.04 24.51 29.06
C THR A 271 16.07 23.37 28.99
N ASP A 272 16.54 23.07 27.77
CA ASP A 272 17.58 22.05 27.52
C ASP A 272 17.27 20.67 28.11
N VAL A 273 16.04 20.22 28.01
CA VAL A 273 15.55 18.98 28.62
C VAL A 273 16.02 17.79 27.79
N VAL A 274 16.62 16.81 28.49
CA VAL A 274 16.91 15.49 27.94
C VAL A 274 16.05 14.45 28.68
N ALA A 275 15.26 13.69 27.93
CA ALA A 275 14.41 12.64 28.46
C ALA A 275 14.77 11.28 27.84
N HIS A 276 14.65 10.24 28.62
CA HIS A 276 14.82 8.85 28.22
C HIS A 276 13.51 8.11 28.48
N THR A 277 13.07 7.34 27.52
CA THR A 277 11.80 6.61 27.62
C THR A 277 11.96 5.21 27.08
N THR A 278 11.60 4.21 27.86
CA THR A 278 11.57 2.82 27.43
C THR A 278 10.12 2.36 27.34
N ILE A 279 9.73 1.82 26.19
CA ILE A 279 8.37 1.34 25.93
C ILE A 279 8.46 -0.13 25.52
N ALA A 280 7.73 -0.98 26.23
CA ALA A 280 7.51 -2.37 25.87
C ALA A 280 6.16 -2.53 25.16
N ASP A 281 6.13 -3.28 24.09
CA ASP A 281 4.95 -3.54 23.27
C ASP A 281 4.69 -5.06 23.20
N ALA A 282 3.42 -5.44 23.27
CA ALA A 282 2.93 -6.78 22.91
C ALA A 282 1.94 -6.64 21.76
N LEU A 283 2.02 -7.53 20.80
CA LEU A 283 1.21 -7.50 19.57
C LEU A 283 0.59 -8.86 19.33
N ALA A 284 -0.67 -8.89 18.92
CA ALA A 284 -1.30 -10.07 18.34
C ALA A 284 -1.96 -9.69 17.02
N THR A 285 -1.71 -10.46 15.98
CA THR A 285 -2.32 -10.28 14.67
C THR A 285 -3.16 -11.51 14.35
N VAL A 286 -4.45 -11.31 14.13
CA VAL A 286 -5.41 -12.35 13.75
C VAL A 286 -5.82 -12.13 12.31
N GLN A 287 -5.52 -13.08 11.43
CA GLN A 287 -6.00 -13.08 10.05
C GLN A 287 -7.45 -13.55 10.01
N ILE A 288 -8.32 -12.75 9.39
CA ILE A 288 -9.76 -13.02 9.26
C ILE A 288 -10.05 -13.25 7.77
N GLY A 289 -10.10 -14.52 7.36
CA GLY A 289 -10.14 -14.85 5.93
C GLY A 289 -8.85 -14.44 5.21
N ASN A 290 -8.91 -14.20 3.91
CA ASN A 290 -7.72 -13.95 3.09
C ASN A 290 -7.31 -12.47 3.06
N THR A 291 -8.27 -11.55 3.24
CA THR A 291 -8.06 -10.12 2.97
C THR A 291 -8.24 -9.22 4.19
N SER A 292 -8.66 -9.77 5.33
CA SER A 292 -8.94 -8.98 6.53
C SER A 292 -8.08 -9.43 7.69
N ARG A 293 -7.63 -8.49 8.53
CA ARG A 293 -6.86 -8.80 9.74
C ARG A 293 -7.21 -7.85 10.89
N LEU A 294 -7.15 -8.39 12.09
CA LEU A 294 -7.25 -7.66 13.34
C LEU A 294 -5.88 -7.65 14.02
N GLU A 295 -5.40 -6.47 14.35
CA GLU A 295 -4.19 -6.26 15.14
C GLU A 295 -4.57 -5.75 16.52
N LEU A 296 -4.12 -6.41 17.56
CA LEU A 296 -4.27 -6.03 18.95
C LEU A 296 -2.91 -5.63 19.51
N GLN A 297 -2.84 -4.54 20.24
CA GLN A 297 -1.62 -4.02 20.84
C GLN A 297 -1.82 -3.73 22.32
N GLY A 298 -0.93 -4.23 23.16
CA GLY A 298 -0.70 -3.74 24.52
C GLY A 298 0.63 -3.00 24.57
N SER A 299 0.71 -1.90 25.29
CA SER A 299 1.93 -1.08 25.35
C SER A 299 2.12 -0.49 26.74
N ALA A 300 3.36 -0.50 27.23
CA ALA A 300 3.75 -0.02 28.54
C ALA A 300 5.02 0.84 28.45
N GLN A 301 4.91 2.09 28.89
CA GLN A 301 6.07 2.94 29.21
C GLN A 301 6.46 2.66 30.66
N VAL A 302 7.55 1.90 30.84
CA VAL A 302 7.91 1.33 32.14
C VAL A 302 8.29 2.42 33.13
N ASP A 303 9.14 3.35 32.72
CA ASP A 303 9.71 4.40 33.56
C ASP A 303 8.62 5.33 34.14
N GLU A 304 7.60 5.63 33.33
CA GLU A 304 6.52 6.57 33.67
C GLU A 304 5.20 5.89 34.05
N LYS A 305 5.16 4.56 34.09
CA LYS A 305 3.96 3.78 34.43
C LYS A 305 2.73 4.17 33.60
N VAL A 306 2.92 4.41 32.29
CA VAL A 306 1.86 4.65 31.32
C VAL A 306 1.55 3.35 30.60
N TYR A 307 0.31 2.89 30.68
CA TYR A 307 -0.15 1.65 30.05
C TYR A 307 -1.28 1.97 29.08
N GLY A 308 -1.30 1.27 27.97
CA GLY A 308 -2.34 1.46 26.96
C GLY A 308 -2.58 0.22 26.12
N VAL A 309 -3.74 0.22 25.48
CA VAL A 309 -4.16 -0.84 24.57
C VAL A 309 -4.67 -0.25 23.25
N GLY A 310 -4.55 -1.00 22.19
CA GLY A 310 -5.04 -0.61 20.86
C GLY A 310 -5.58 -1.78 20.07
N ALA A 311 -6.44 -1.48 19.13
CA ALA A 311 -6.96 -2.43 18.15
C ALA A 311 -7.01 -1.75 16.78
N ARG A 312 -6.67 -2.49 15.74
CA ARG A 312 -6.80 -2.07 14.34
C ARG A 312 -7.45 -3.19 13.55
N LEU A 313 -8.51 -2.87 12.85
CA LEU A 313 -9.14 -3.75 11.88
C LEU A 313 -8.82 -3.24 10.47
N PHE A 314 -8.31 -4.13 9.64
CA PHE A 314 -8.19 -3.94 8.20
C PHE A 314 -9.17 -4.90 7.55
N ALA A 315 -10.09 -4.38 6.75
CA ALA A 315 -11.13 -5.16 6.09
C ALA A 315 -11.11 -4.93 4.59
N GLY A 316 -11.04 -6.02 3.83
CA GLY A 316 -10.98 -6.02 2.37
C GLY A 316 -9.56 -6.11 1.79
N ALA A 317 -9.51 -6.41 0.50
CA ALA A 317 -8.26 -6.51 -0.26
C ALA A 317 -7.52 -5.17 -0.34
N PRO A 318 -6.18 -5.16 -0.56
CA PRO A 318 -5.37 -3.94 -0.58
C PRO A 318 -5.88 -2.86 -1.53
N GLU A 319 -6.48 -3.26 -2.66
CA GLU A 319 -7.07 -2.33 -3.64
C GLU A 319 -8.39 -1.71 -3.18
N ARG A 320 -9.05 -2.30 -2.18
CA ARG A 320 -10.30 -1.79 -1.57
C ARG A 320 -10.31 -2.16 -0.09
N GLN A 321 -9.64 -1.38 0.72
CA GLN A 321 -9.46 -1.68 2.13
C GLN A 321 -10.09 -0.61 3.01
N ALA A 322 -10.95 -1.02 3.93
CA ALA A 322 -11.39 -0.21 5.05
C ALA A 322 -10.49 -0.42 6.27
N ARG A 323 -10.34 0.61 7.09
CA ARG A 323 -9.55 0.58 8.32
C ARG A 323 -10.34 1.17 9.47
N VAL A 324 -10.28 0.52 10.63
CA VAL A 324 -10.77 1.06 11.90
C VAL A 324 -9.63 1.03 12.90
N LEU A 325 -9.43 2.13 13.61
CA LEU A 325 -8.41 2.26 14.65
C LEU A 325 -9.07 2.68 15.96
N LEU A 326 -8.81 1.91 17.01
CA LEU A 326 -9.15 2.27 18.38
C LEU A 326 -7.89 2.16 19.24
N ALA A 327 -7.65 3.15 20.09
CA ALA A 327 -6.55 3.13 21.02
C ALA A 327 -6.95 3.86 22.31
N TYR A 328 -6.58 3.28 23.43
CA TYR A 328 -6.78 3.88 24.75
C TYR A 328 -5.45 3.98 25.48
N ARG A 329 -5.04 5.23 25.76
CA ARG A 329 -3.83 5.58 26.54
C ARG A 329 -2.52 4.94 26.04
N LEU A 330 -2.36 4.68 24.77
CA LEU A 330 -1.08 4.19 24.26
C LEU A 330 0.05 5.18 24.57
N PRO A 331 1.20 4.72 25.08
CA PRO A 331 2.38 5.56 25.30
C PRO A 331 2.75 6.36 24.04
N ASP A 332 2.95 7.66 24.19
CA ASP A 332 3.28 8.57 23.11
C ASP A 332 4.38 9.54 23.52
N VAL A 333 5.37 9.71 22.65
CA VAL A 333 6.55 10.56 22.85
C VAL A 333 6.71 11.57 21.69
N ALA A 334 5.60 11.90 21.04
CA ALA A 334 5.62 12.73 19.84
C ALA A 334 5.93 14.20 20.12
N THR A 335 5.58 14.71 21.30
CA THR A 335 5.88 16.10 21.71
C THR A 335 6.94 16.13 22.81
N PRO A 336 7.62 17.28 23.00
CA PRO A 336 8.54 17.50 24.12
C PRO A 336 7.95 17.15 25.49
N GLU A 337 6.72 17.59 25.75
CA GLU A 337 6.01 17.36 27.01
C GLU A 337 5.70 15.88 27.23
N GLN A 338 5.26 15.18 26.18
CA GLN A 338 4.98 13.75 26.25
C GLN A 338 6.23 12.91 26.50
N SER A 339 7.33 13.27 25.84
CA SER A 339 8.61 12.62 26.07
C SER A 339 9.17 12.82 27.46
N THR A 340 8.88 13.98 28.10
CA THR A 340 9.44 14.35 29.41
C THR A 340 8.58 13.86 30.59
N PHE A 341 7.26 13.86 30.44
CA PHE A 341 6.32 13.62 31.56
C PHE A 341 5.45 12.37 31.37
N GLY A 342 5.85 11.43 30.53
CA GLY A 342 5.10 10.21 30.28
C GLY A 342 3.80 10.46 29.54
N GLY A 343 3.91 10.71 28.24
CA GLY A 343 2.78 10.99 27.37
C GLY A 343 1.96 9.78 27.01
N HIS A 344 0.67 10.00 26.81
CA HIS A 344 -0.21 9.00 26.22
C HIS A 344 -1.18 9.61 25.20
N ILE A 345 -1.66 8.75 24.29
CA ILE A 345 -2.65 9.12 23.30
C ILE A 345 -3.80 8.11 23.28
N SER A 346 -5.04 8.61 23.19
CA SER A 346 -6.22 7.82 22.87
C SER A 346 -6.76 8.24 21.51
N ARG A 347 -7.21 7.28 20.71
CA ARG A 347 -7.65 7.51 19.32
C ARG A 347 -8.86 6.70 18.98
N ALA A 348 -9.73 7.28 18.16
CA ALA A 348 -10.76 6.55 17.42
C ALA A 348 -10.78 7.09 15.99
N GLY A 349 -10.65 6.22 15.01
CA GLY A 349 -10.57 6.64 13.62
C GLY A 349 -11.05 5.59 12.65
N ILE A 350 -11.45 6.05 11.48
CA ILE A 350 -11.83 5.24 10.33
C ILE A 350 -11.07 5.74 9.12
N GLY A 351 -10.86 4.87 8.17
CA GLY A 351 -10.23 5.24 6.90
C GLY A 351 -10.38 4.17 5.85
N GLY A 352 -9.87 4.46 4.69
CA GLY A 352 -9.89 3.53 3.59
C GLY A 352 -8.87 3.85 2.53
N THR A 353 -8.61 2.85 1.73
CA THR A 353 -7.86 2.95 0.48
C THR A 353 -8.69 2.32 -0.58
N ILE A 354 -8.78 2.96 -1.71
CA ILE A 354 -9.51 2.45 -2.84
C ILE A 354 -8.71 2.70 -4.13
N ARG A 355 -8.51 1.70 -4.98
CA ARG A 355 -7.89 1.79 -6.30
C ARG A 355 -8.98 2.11 -7.33
N LEU A 356 -8.89 3.24 -8.01
CA LEU A 356 -9.85 3.67 -8.99
C LEU A 356 -9.43 3.26 -10.42
N THR A 357 -8.21 3.43 -10.91
CA THR A 357 -7.65 2.75 -12.09
C THR A 357 -6.38 1.99 -11.71
N PRO A 358 -5.80 1.22 -12.61
CA PRO A 358 -4.45 0.72 -12.39
C PRO A 358 -3.40 1.80 -12.12
N GLU A 359 -3.67 3.06 -12.41
CA GLU A 359 -2.74 4.20 -12.26
C GLU A 359 -3.05 5.10 -11.07
N LEU A 360 -4.28 5.08 -10.52
CA LEU A 360 -4.72 6.10 -9.57
C LEU A 360 -5.18 5.52 -8.22
N VAL A 361 -4.61 5.90 -7.07
CA VAL A 361 -4.95 5.53 -5.68
C VAL A 361 -5.51 6.71 -4.92
N LEU A 362 -6.65 6.53 -4.23
CA LEU A 362 -7.10 7.42 -3.16
C LEU A 362 -6.98 6.74 -1.81
N GLN A 363 -6.66 7.50 -0.82
CA GLN A 363 -6.77 7.09 0.58
C GLN A 363 -7.27 8.27 1.39
N ALA A 364 -8.09 7.96 2.37
CA ALA A 364 -8.60 8.95 3.32
C ALA A 364 -8.73 8.29 4.69
N ASP A 365 -8.34 9.03 5.72
CA ASP A 365 -8.52 8.64 7.11
C ASP A 365 -9.00 9.85 7.91
N GLY A 366 -9.90 9.63 8.86
CA GLY A 366 -10.38 10.65 9.76
C GLY A 366 -10.59 10.08 11.15
N GLY A 367 -10.39 10.91 12.16
CA GLY A 367 -10.58 10.43 13.53
C GLY A 367 -10.36 11.49 14.59
N TRP A 368 -10.60 11.06 15.79
CA TRP A 368 -10.40 11.85 17.00
C TRP A 368 -9.11 11.41 17.70
N ASN A 369 -8.36 12.38 18.23
CA ASN A 369 -7.22 12.17 19.11
C ASN A 369 -7.45 12.84 20.48
N GLY A 370 -7.02 12.17 21.52
CA GLY A 370 -6.98 12.69 22.87
C GLY A 370 -5.61 12.50 23.49
N TYR A 371 -4.94 13.58 23.82
CA TYR A 371 -3.60 13.62 24.38
C TYR A 371 -3.62 13.84 25.88
N GLY A 372 -2.73 13.18 26.60
CA GLY A 372 -2.57 13.34 28.02
C GLY A 372 -1.15 13.04 28.49
N LEU A 373 -0.89 13.31 29.77
CA LEU A 373 0.36 13.03 30.46
C LEU A 373 0.11 12.05 31.60
N ARG A 374 1.16 11.45 32.16
CA ARG A 374 1.10 10.55 33.31
C ARG A 374 0.24 11.13 34.44
N GLY A 375 -0.57 10.27 35.08
CA GLY A 375 -1.48 10.68 36.16
C GLY A 375 -2.64 11.55 35.75
N THR A 376 -2.77 11.88 34.46
CA THR A 376 -3.89 12.69 33.95
C THR A 376 -4.75 11.89 32.98
N GLY A 377 -6.02 12.29 32.83
CA GLY A 377 -6.83 11.90 31.68
C GLY A 377 -6.47 12.69 30.42
N VAL A 378 -7.30 12.60 29.40
CA VAL A 378 -7.16 13.40 28.16
C VAL A 378 -7.24 14.90 28.50
N ARG A 379 -6.24 15.67 28.11
CA ARG A 379 -6.09 17.12 28.38
C ARG A 379 -6.24 17.97 27.12
N THR A 380 -5.75 17.48 25.99
CA THR A 380 -5.92 18.14 24.71
C THR A 380 -6.63 17.18 23.74
N ARG A 381 -7.60 17.70 23.00
CA ARG A 381 -8.40 16.94 22.03
C ARG A 381 -8.27 17.57 20.65
N SER A 382 -8.22 16.75 19.63
CA SER A 382 -8.19 17.19 18.24
C SER A 382 -8.98 16.26 17.33
N ILE A 383 -9.31 16.76 16.15
CA ILE A 383 -9.78 15.98 15.01
C ILE A 383 -8.61 15.92 14.02
N ALA A 384 -8.24 14.73 13.61
CA ALA A 384 -7.23 14.51 12.60
C ALA A 384 -7.87 14.00 11.31
N VAL A 385 -7.43 14.56 10.18
CA VAL A 385 -7.85 14.15 8.84
C VAL A 385 -6.60 13.97 8.00
N SER A 386 -6.51 12.86 7.27
CA SER A 386 -5.47 12.68 6.27
C SER A 386 -6.07 12.18 4.95
N GLY A 387 -5.47 12.60 3.86
CA GLY A 387 -5.86 12.20 2.53
C GLY A 387 -4.65 11.99 1.63
N GLY A 388 -4.80 11.16 0.63
CA GLY A 388 -3.74 10.91 -0.33
C GLY A 388 -4.29 10.57 -1.70
N LEU A 389 -3.59 11.04 -2.71
CA LEU A 389 -3.82 10.71 -4.10
C LEU A 389 -2.47 10.34 -4.72
N ASP A 390 -2.40 9.16 -5.33
CA ASP A 390 -1.22 8.68 -6.04
C ASP A 390 -1.59 8.42 -7.50
N TYR A 391 -0.87 9.03 -8.43
CA TYR A 391 -1.01 8.80 -9.85
C TYR A 391 0.29 8.28 -10.45
N LEU A 392 0.27 7.04 -10.93
CA LEU A 392 1.39 6.34 -11.54
C LEU A 392 1.37 6.53 -13.06
N PHE A 393 2.18 7.41 -13.59
CA PHE A 393 2.23 7.66 -15.03
C PHE A 393 3.24 6.77 -15.78
N ARG A 394 4.11 6.04 -15.05
CA ARG A 394 5.01 5.04 -15.62
C ARG A 394 5.17 3.86 -14.69
N ARG A 395 4.77 2.66 -15.14
CA ARG A 395 4.91 1.41 -14.37
C ARG A 395 6.25 0.71 -14.57
N SER A 396 6.82 0.81 -15.77
CA SER A 396 8.11 0.19 -16.08
C SER A 396 9.24 0.76 -15.22
N SER A 397 10.30 -0.05 -15.02
CA SER A 397 11.46 0.39 -14.24
C SER A 397 12.36 1.37 -15.02
N PRO A 398 12.65 2.57 -14.49
CA PRO A 398 12.15 3.11 -13.25
C PRO A 398 10.66 3.51 -13.31
N SER A 399 9.89 3.16 -12.27
CA SER A 399 8.52 3.63 -12.13
C SER A 399 8.50 5.10 -11.74
N LEU A 400 7.47 5.84 -12.20
CA LEU A 400 7.31 7.25 -11.91
C LEU A 400 5.87 7.54 -11.52
N ALA A 401 5.70 8.28 -10.39
CA ALA A 401 4.39 8.67 -9.89
C ALA A 401 4.41 10.10 -9.35
N ILE A 402 3.26 10.75 -9.35
CA ILE A 402 3.01 11.97 -8.61
C ILE A 402 2.13 11.62 -7.43
N THR A 403 2.44 12.19 -6.26
CA THR A 403 1.64 11.99 -5.06
C THR A 403 1.22 13.33 -4.47
N TYR A 404 -0.01 13.38 -4.00
CA TYR A 404 -0.51 14.45 -3.14
C TYR A 404 -0.85 13.87 -1.78
N ARG A 405 -0.54 14.59 -0.70
CA ARG A 405 -0.86 14.23 0.67
C ARG A 405 -1.41 15.44 1.42
N LEU A 406 -2.54 15.21 2.06
CA LEU A 406 -3.12 16.09 3.09
C LEU A 406 -2.86 15.44 4.45
N ASP A 407 -2.39 16.21 5.43
CA ASP A 407 -2.28 15.84 6.85
C ASP A 407 -2.71 17.04 7.68
N ALA A 408 -3.90 16.98 8.22
CA ALA A 408 -4.50 18.06 9.00
C ALA A 408 -4.85 17.60 10.42
N GLU A 409 -4.71 18.50 11.37
CA GLU A 409 -5.15 18.29 12.74
C GLU A 409 -5.70 19.60 13.32
N TYR A 410 -6.94 19.56 13.79
CA TYR A 410 -7.65 20.69 14.33
C TYR A 410 -7.90 20.48 15.82
N VAL A 411 -7.32 21.34 16.64
CA VAL A 411 -7.43 21.28 18.11
C VAL A 411 -8.74 21.88 18.54
N ASN A 412 -9.64 21.08 19.06
CA ASN A 412 -10.96 21.53 19.47
C ASN A 412 -11.07 21.81 20.98
N ARG A 413 -10.11 21.34 21.79
CA ARG A 413 -10.09 21.58 23.23
C ARG A 413 -8.69 21.44 23.81
N THR A 414 -8.25 22.44 24.56
CA THR A 414 -7.02 22.40 25.38
C THR A 414 -7.36 22.75 26.81
N ARG A 415 -6.94 21.94 27.77
CA ARG A 415 -7.02 22.25 29.20
C ARG A 415 -5.73 22.89 29.66
N LEU A 416 -5.85 23.92 30.50
CA LEU A 416 -4.71 24.59 31.07
C LEU A 416 -4.39 23.99 32.44
N ARG A 417 -3.14 24.09 32.85
CA ARG A 417 -2.65 23.85 34.21
C ARG A 417 -3.04 25.01 35.14
N PRO A 418 -2.92 24.86 36.48
CA PRO A 418 -3.18 25.97 37.41
C PRO A 418 -2.33 27.23 37.15
N ASN A 419 -1.14 27.08 36.55
CA ASN A 419 -0.27 28.19 36.16
C ASN A 419 -0.63 28.83 34.79
N GLY A 420 -1.77 28.50 34.20
CA GLY A 420 -2.24 29.03 32.93
C GLY A 420 -1.59 28.41 31.68
N LEU A 421 -0.60 27.54 31.82
CA LEU A 421 0.06 26.91 30.67
C LEU A 421 -0.71 25.65 30.22
N PRO A 422 -0.75 25.33 28.91
CA PRO A 422 -1.34 24.11 28.43
C PRO A 422 -0.57 22.87 28.91
N PHE A 423 -1.26 21.74 29.10
CA PHE A 423 -0.59 20.46 29.41
C PHE A 423 0.26 19.99 28.25
N ILE A 424 -0.25 20.12 27.03
CA ILE A 424 0.43 19.78 25.77
C ILE A 424 0.04 20.88 24.79
N PRO A 425 1.01 21.70 24.33
CA PRO A 425 0.78 22.81 23.41
C PRO A 425 0.65 22.29 21.98
N LEU A 426 -0.58 22.01 21.59
CA LEU A 426 -0.92 21.67 20.21
C LEU A 426 -1.53 22.89 19.53
N SER A 427 -1.21 23.08 18.28
CA SER A 427 -1.83 24.06 17.38
C SER A 427 -2.47 23.36 16.19
N ASP A 428 -3.44 24.02 15.61
CA ASP A 428 -4.00 23.59 14.32
C ASP A 428 -2.90 23.57 13.25
N ARG A 429 -3.01 22.61 12.35
CA ARG A 429 -2.11 22.47 11.21
C ARG A 429 -2.83 21.83 10.02
N GLU A 430 -2.41 22.18 8.83
CA GLU A 430 -2.97 21.63 7.60
C GLU A 430 -1.86 21.56 6.55
N ASN A 431 -1.18 20.44 6.50
CA ASN A 431 -0.07 20.20 5.59
C ASN A 431 -0.57 19.65 4.26
N HIS A 432 -0.19 20.32 3.19
CA HIS A 432 -0.37 19.88 1.81
C HIS A 432 1.00 19.57 1.21
N SER A 433 1.21 18.36 0.74
CA SER A 433 2.48 17.93 0.13
C SER A 433 2.26 17.41 -1.28
N PHE A 434 3.03 17.92 -2.22
CA PHE A 434 3.11 17.41 -3.59
C PHE A 434 4.50 16.85 -3.83
N GLN A 435 4.60 15.63 -4.34
CA GLN A 435 5.88 14.98 -4.56
C GLN A 435 5.90 14.21 -5.88
N LEU A 436 7.03 14.25 -6.56
CA LEU A 436 7.38 13.31 -7.61
C LEU A 436 8.10 12.13 -6.97
N VAL A 437 7.67 10.92 -7.31
CA VAL A 437 8.22 9.67 -6.79
C VAL A 437 8.83 8.88 -7.94
N ALA A 438 10.05 8.39 -7.76
CA ALA A 438 10.72 7.50 -8.69
C ALA A 438 11.17 6.24 -7.97
N GLY A 439 10.90 5.08 -8.56
CA GLY A 439 11.26 3.78 -7.99
C GLY A 439 12.00 2.91 -9.00
N LYS A 440 13.04 2.21 -8.54
CA LYS A 440 13.75 1.21 -9.35
C LYS A 440 13.98 -0.05 -8.54
N SER A 441 13.66 -1.19 -9.14
CA SER A 441 13.87 -2.50 -8.56
C SER A 441 14.93 -3.27 -9.34
N TRP A 442 15.77 -3.99 -8.63
CA TRP A 442 16.73 -4.98 -9.11
C TRP A 442 16.41 -6.33 -8.45
N SER A 443 17.08 -7.38 -8.81
CA SER A 443 16.80 -8.73 -8.28
C SER A 443 16.80 -8.82 -6.74
N LYS A 444 17.64 -8.06 -6.06
CA LYS A 444 17.77 -8.07 -4.59
C LYS A 444 17.47 -6.75 -3.92
N TRP A 445 17.40 -5.64 -4.64
CA TRP A 445 17.27 -4.30 -4.10
C TRP A 445 16.15 -3.52 -4.76
N GLN A 446 15.46 -2.74 -3.95
CA GLN A 446 14.53 -1.72 -4.42
C GLN A 446 14.95 -0.39 -3.82
N VAL A 447 15.03 0.64 -4.65
CA VAL A 447 15.29 2.02 -4.23
C VAL A 447 14.14 2.89 -4.69
N THR A 448 13.64 3.73 -3.79
CA THR A 448 12.59 4.70 -4.08
C THR A 448 13.05 6.06 -3.59
N GLY A 449 12.96 7.06 -4.43
CA GLY A 449 13.18 8.46 -4.09
C GLY A 449 11.91 9.26 -4.29
N ALA A 450 11.64 10.22 -3.42
CA ALA A 450 10.58 11.20 -3.58
C ALA A 450 11.12 12.60 -3.28
N ALA A 451 10.67 13.59 -4.06
CA ALA A 451 11.03 14.98 -3.85
C ALA A 451 9.84 15.88 -4.21
N GLY A 452 9.67 16.94 -3.46
CA GLY A 452 8.56 17.86 -3.65
C GLY A 452 8.55 19.00 -2.64
N TRP A 453 7.36 19.52 -2.43
CA TRP A 453 7.14 20.68 -1.57
C TRP A 453 5.96 20.46 -0.64
N THR A 454 6.10 20.93 0.60
CA THR A 454 5.03 20.91 1.61
C THR A 454 4.75 22.33 2.05
N PHE A 455 3.48 22.67 2.21
CA PHE A 455 3.03 23.91 2.85
C PHE A 455 1.97 23.58 3.92
N ASP A 456 2.08 24.25 5.06
CA ASP A 456 1.09 24.25 6.12
C ASP A 456 0.22 25.50 5.96
N ARG A 457 -1.04 25.32 5.56
CA ARG A 457 -1.97 26.41 5.27
C ARG A 457 -2.30 27.25 6.52
N ILE A 458 -2.37 26.61 7.68
CA ILE A 458 -2.72 27.26 8.96
C ILE A 458 -1.48 27.84 9.62
N GLY A 459 -0.40 27.04 9.70
CA GLY A 459 0.86 27.48 10.30
C GLY A 459 1.67 28.46 9.44
N ASN A 460 1.21 28.74 8.22
CA ASN A 460 1.88 29.62 7.23
C ASN A 460 3.36 29.30 7.06
N THR A 461 3.68 28.01 7.10
CA THR A 461 5.05 27.51 6.91
C THR A 461 5.13 26.65 5.66
N ASN A 462 6.26 26.69 4.98
CA ASN A 462 6.46 25.86 3.80
C ASN A 462 7.93 25.45 3.65
N GLY A 463 8.19 24.46 2.83
CA GLY A 463 9.56 24.04 2.54
C GLY A 463 9.63 22.72 1.75
N PRO A 464 10.85 22.37 1.34
CA PRO A 464 11.09 21.16 0.60
C PRO A 464 10.81 19.93 1.45
N THR A 465 10.29 18.89 0.80
CA THR A 465 10.23 17.54 1.34
C THR A 465 10.89 16.61 0.34
N ALA A 466 11.81 15.79 0.82
CA ALA A 466 12.50 14.82 -0.01
C ALA A 466 12.89 13.62 0.84
N ASN A 467 12.78 12.42 0.27
CA ASN A 467 13.23 11.20 0.91
C ASN A 467 13.84 10.23 -0.10
N ILE A 468 14.71 9.40 0.41
CA ILE A 468 15.20 8.22 -0.29
C ILE A 468 15.05 7.01 0.62
N SER A 469 14.64 5.90 0.07
CA SER A 469 14.58 4.62 0.77
C SER A 469 15.19 3.52 -0.08
N ALA A 470 15.89 2.62 0.57
CA ALA A 470 16.44 1.42 -0.05
C ALA A 470 16.03 0.20 0.79
N THR A 471 15.53 -0.81 0.14
CA THR A 471 15.22 -2.11 0.75
C THR A 471 15.93 -3.18 -0.04
N GLY A 472 16.66 -4.05 0.65
CA GLY A 472 17.40 -5.09 -0.03
C GLY A 472 17.48 -6.40 0.77
N ARG A 473 17.58 -7.51 0.06
CA ARG A 473 17.87 -8.83 0.62
C ARG A 473 19.38 -9.01 0.64
N LEU A 474 19.95 -9.22 1.84
CA LEU A 474 21.34 -9.63 1.98
C LEU A 474 21.48 -11.12 1.59
N ASN A 475 20.52 -11.92 2.06
CA ASN A 475 20.28 -13.32 1.65
C ASN A 475 18.80 -13.66 1.94
N ASP A 476 18.39 -14.93 1.80
CA ASP A 476 17.00 -15.34 1.98
C ASP A 476 16.51 -15.17 3.44
N GLY A 477 17.41 -15.13 4.43
CA GLY A 477 17.05 -14.93 5.84
C GLY A 477 17.23 -13.51 6.36
N TRP A 478 17.81 -12.59 5.59
CA TRP A 478 18.11 -11.25 6.07
C TRP A 478 17.70 -10.16 5.09
N ARG A 479 17.02 -9.14 5.63
CA ARG A 479 16.61 -7.94 4.90
C ARG A 479 17.15 -6.69 5.57
N LEU A 480 17.74 -5.80 4.79
CA LEU A 480 18.16 -4.47 5.20
C LEU A 480 17.22 -3.42 4.62
N GLN A 481 16.83 -2.48 5.45
CA GLN A 481 16.07 -1.30 5.03
C GLN A 481 16.78 -0.06 5.54
N ALA A 482 16.95 0.92 4.68
CA ALA A 482 17.49 2.23 5.04
C ALA A 482 16.61 3.30 4.41
N SER A 483 16.32 4.36 5.16
CA SER A 483 15.60 5.52 4.63
C SER A 483 16.06 6.79 5.33
N GLY A 484 16.06 7.88 4.58
CA GLY A 484 16.39 9.17 5.13
C GLY A 484 15.84 10.29 4.28
N GLY A 485 15.78 11.48 4.85
CA GLY A 485 15.24 12.61 4.12
C GLY A 485 15.07 13.88 4.95
N VAL A 486 14.52 14.87 4.28
CA VAL A 486 14.06 16.13 4.86
C VAL A 486 12.54 16.21 4.76
N SER A 487 11.90 16.66 5.82
CA SER A 487 10.47 16.91 5.88
C SER A 487 10.21 18.30 6.43
N SER A 488 9.37 19.04 5.74
CA SER A 488 8.86 20.35 6.21
C SER A 488 7.42 20.25 6.71
N ILE A 489 6.93 19.03 6.98
CA ILE A 489 5.61 18.79 7.52
C ILE A 489 5.57 19.23 8.99
N SER A 490 4.68 20.16 9.31
CA SER A 490 4.37 20.53 10.69
C SER A 490 3.76 19.33 11.45
N ARG A 491 4.23 19.09 12.68
CA ARG A 491 3.79 17.99 13.55
C ARG A 491 3.39 18.53 14.92
N PRO A 492 2.68 17.76 15.75
CA PRO A 492 2.36 18.20 17.11
C PRO A 492 3.61 18.65 17.87
N GLY A 493 3.62 19.90 18.31
CA GLY A 493 4.74 20.52 19.04
C GLY A 493 6.03 20.76 18.24
N ILE A 494 6.02 20.54 16.93
CA ILE A 494 7.21 20.71 16.07
C ILE A 494 6.79 21.37 14.76
N SER A 495 7.40 22.50 14.45
CA SER A 495 7.25 23.19 13.18
C SER A 495 8.60 23.33 12.48
N GLY A 496 8.55 23.53 11.17
CA GLY A 496 9.74 23.76 10.35
C GLY A 496 10.41 22.48 9.86
N ARG A 497 11.62 22.66 9.31
CA ARG A 497 12.35 21.59 8.63
C ARG A 497 12.91 20.56 9.62
N GLN A 498 12.69 19.29 9.33
CA GLN A 498 13.18 18.15 10.08
C GLN A 498 14.00 17.23 9.19
N LEU A 499 15.09 16.70 9.71
CA LEU A 499 15.87 15.62 9.08
C LEU A 499 15.56 14.32 9.78
N TYR A 500 15.57 13.22 9.04
CA TYR A 500 15.48 11.88 9.62
C TYR A 500 16.36 10.89 8.88
N LEU A 501 16.81 9.89 9.62
CA LEU A 501 17.51 8.72 9.12
C LEU A 501 17.00 7.50 9.89
N ARG A 502 16.69 6.43 9.19
CA ARG A 502 16.32 5.14 9.77
C ARG A 502 17.06 4.01 9.07
N VAL A 503 17.58 3.07 9.88
CA VAL A 503 18.13 1.81 9.39
C VAL A 503 17.46 0.68 10.16
N ALA A 504 17.05 -0.38 9.47
CA ALA A 504 16.47 -1.56 10.07
C ALA A 504 17.06 -2.83 9.45
N LEU A 505 17.39 -3.78 10.29
CA LEU A 505 17.84 -5.11 9.91
C LEU A 505 16.82 -6.14 10.42
N THR A 506 16.32 -6.96 9.52
CA THR A 506 15.33 -8.00 9.82
C THR A 506 15.92 -9.37 9.56
N ARG A 507 15.83 -10.25 10.54
CA ARG A 507 16.10 -11.69 10.42
C ARG A 507 14.77 -12.43 10.30
N TYR A 508 14.56 -13.16 9.24
CA TYR A 508 13.44 -14.06 9.08
C TYR A 508 13.72 -15.41 9.73
N LEU A 509 12.70 -16.01 10.34
CA LEU A 509 12.80 -17.23 11.14
C LEU A 509 12.28 -18.47 10.42
N GLY A 510 11.70 -18.32 9.23
CA GLY A 510 11.24 -19.42 8.41
C GLY A 510 12.38 -20.33 7.98
N ARG A 511 12.07 -21.63 7.89
CA ARG A 511 13.02 -22.60 7.33
C ARG A 511 12.96 -22.50 5.80
N PHE A 512 14.13 -22.53 5.21
CA PHE A 512 14.36 -22.54 3.75
C PHE A 512 14.34 -23.95 3.22
#